data_6ea9f8a7b512807b4ab8470be1c1e56f
#
_entry.id   6ea9f8a7b512807b4ab8470be1c1e56f
#
_cell.length_a   1.000
_cell.length_b   1.000
_cell.length_c   1.000
_cell.angle_alpha   90.00
_cell.angle_beta   90.00
_cell.angle_gamma   90.00
#
_symmetry.space_group_name_H-M   'P 1'
#
loop_
_entity.id
_entity.type
_entity.pdbx_description
1 polymer ?
#
loop_
_entity_poly.entity_id
_entity_poly.type
_entity_poly.pdbx_seq_one_letter_code
_entity_poly.pdbx_strand_id
1 'polypeptide(L)'
;MEMRRKDRILGEEEILEILNKSEYGILSTIGIDNSPYGVPMNFVYEDGVIYFHCAKAIGYKVSNIIYNSNACFTVVNDICLQPEIFSIKYSSAIIFGKVSIVEDEAEKKKALEAIVKKLSPENIEAGMKYIDNNKSKVYVLKMEVTEMTGKGKK
;
A
#
# COMPACT_ATOMS: atom_id res chain seq x y z
N MET A 1 -11.79 -12.87 6.66
CA MET A 1 -11.66 -14.12 5.83
C MET A 1 -10.85 -15.16 6.62
N GLU A 2 -11.32 -16.41 6.71
CA GLU A 2 -10.56 -17.46 7.43
C GLU A 2 -9.41 -18.00 6.58
N MET A 3 -8.17 -17.95 7.11
CA MET A 3 -6.99 -18.48 6.41
C MET A 3 -6.88 -20.00 6.59
N ARG A 4 -6.69 -20.73 5.48
CA ARG A 4 -6.56 -22.19 5.47
C ARG A 4 -5.32 -22.71 6.21
N ARG A 5 -4.17 -22.05 6.05
CA ARG A 5 -2.88 -22.47 6.66
C ARG A 5 -2.68 -21.73 7.99
N LYS A 6 -3.32 -22.25 9.04
CA LYS A 6 -3.25 -21.67 10.39
C LYS A 6 -1.83 -21.67 10.98
N ASP A 7 -0.99 -22.61 10.57
CA ASP A 7 0.41 -22.74 10.93
C ASP A 7 1.32 -21.62 10.37
N ARG A 8 0.80 -20.75 9.51
CA ARG A 8 1.54 -19.66 8.85
C ARG A 8 0.94 -18.29 9.11
N ILE A 9 -0.06 -18.20 9.95
CA ILE A 9 -0.68 -16.91 10.29
C ILE A 9 0.35 -16.06 11.05
N LEU A 10 0.47 -14.80 10.63
CA LEU A 10 1.25 -13.78 11.31
C LEU A 10 0.34 -12.95 12.21
N GLY A 11 0.88 -12.52 13.35
CA GLY A 11 0.21 -11.57 14.24
C GLY A 11 0.19 -10.15 13.68
N GLU A 12 -0.57 -9.28 14.34
CA GLU A 12 -0.72 -7.89 13.93
C GLU A 12 0.63 -7.15 13.91
N GLU A 13 1.48 -7.33 14.92
CA GLU A 13 2.81 -6.73 14.98
C GLU A 13 3.68 -7.12 13.78
N GLU A 14 3.67 -8.42 13.40
CA GLU A 14 4.42 -8.92 12.24
C GLU A 14 3.88 -8.33 10.92
N ILE A 15 2.56 -8.12 10.82
CA ILE A 15 1.94 -7.48 9.65
C ILE A 15 2.40 -6.02 9.56
N LEU A 16 2.41 -5.29 10.67
CA LEU A 16 2.88 -3.91 10.73
C LEU A 16 4.37 -3.79 10.38
N GLU A 17 5.20 -4.73 10.82
CA GLU A 17 6.60 -4.81 10.41
C GLU A 17 6.74 -4.97 8.89
N ILE A 18 5.96 -5.86 8.26
CA ILE A 18 5.93 -6.03 6.81
C ILE A 18 5.58 -4.71 6.12
N LEU A 19 4.53 -4.02 6.58
CA LEU A 19 4.10 -2.75 6.00
C LEU A 19 5.15 -1.65 6.15
N ASN A 20 5.80 -1.55 7.31
CA ASN A 20 6.81 -0.54 7.56
C ASN A 20 8.10 -0.77 6.77
N LYS A 21 8.51 -2.02 6.61
CA LYS A 21 9.73 -2.41 5.90
C LYS A 21 9.59 -2.35 4.38
N SER A 22 8.39 -2.57 3.86
CA SER A 22 8.16 -2.69 2.42
C SER A 22 8.09 -1.34 1.73
N GLU A 23 8.73 -1.22 0.59
CA GLU A 23 8.78 0.00 -0.22
C GLU A 23 7.57 0.11 -1.16
N TYR A 24 7.02 -1.02 -1.62
CA TYR A 24 5.87 -1.08 -2.51
C TYR A 24 5.02 -2.32 -2.28
N GLY A 25 3.82 -2.30 -2.80
CA GLY A 25 2.91 -3.43 -2.89
C GLY A 25 2.01 -3.29 -4.11
N ILE A 26 1.08 -4.20 -4.27
CA ILE A 26 0.11 -4.22 -5.37
C ILE A 26 -1.24 -3.74 -4.87
N LEU A 27 -1.70 -2.59 -5.36
CA LEU A 27 -3.05 -2.09 -5.14
C LEU A 27 -3.98 -2.69 -6.19
N SER A 28 -4.93 -3.52 -5.75
CA SER A 28 -5.93 -4.17 -6.60
C SER A 28 -7.28 -3.49 -6.46
N THR A 29 -7.86 -3.09 -7.58
CA THR A 29 -9.13 -2.37 -7.70
C THR A 29 -10.05 -3.07 -8.69
N ILE A 30 -11.31 -2.68 -8.75
CA ILE A 30 -12.35 -3.28 -9.60
C ILE A 30 -12.84 -2.25 -10.61
N GLY A 31 -12.76 -2.59 -11.89
CA GLY A 31 -13.27 -1.77 -12.99
C GLY A 31 -14.80 -1.80 -13.11
N ILE A 32 -15.36 -0.87 -13.90
CA ILE A 32 -16.80 -0.79 -14.16
C ILE A 32 -17.35 -2.05 -14.84
N ASP A 33 -16.52 -2.77 -15.56
CA ASP A 33 -16.80 -4.05 -16.20
C ASP A 33 -16.55 -5.26 -15.27
N ASN A 34 -16.34 -5.01 -13.96
CA ASN A 34 -15.93 -5.97 -12.94
C ASN A 34 -14.57 -6.63 -13.19
N SER A 35 -13.76 -6.12 -14.09
CA SER A 35 -12.40 -6.61 -14.28
C SER A 35 -11.51 -6.23 -13.09
N PRO A 36 -10.71 -7.17 -12.54
CA PRO A 36 -9.72 -6.85 -11.53
C PRO A 36 -8.51 -6.15 -12.16
N TYR A 37 -8.00 -5.12 -11.49
CA TYR A 37 -6.82 -4.39 -11.93
C TYR A 37 -5.85 -4.22 -10.77
N GLY A 38 -4.64 -4.78 -10.91
CA GLY A 38 -3.57 -4.67 -9.93
C GLY A 38 -2.43 -3.78 -10.42
N VAL A 39 -1.99 -2.82 -9.63
CA VAL A 39 -0.91 -1.90 -9.97
C VAL A 39 0.10 -1.78 -8.83
N PRO A 40 1.43 -1.83 -9.11
CA PRO A 40 2.45 -1.56 -8.10
C PRO A 40 2.39 -0.11 -7.63
N MET A 41 2.42 0.08 -6.32
CA MET A 41 2.38 1.41 -5.69
C MET A 41 3.36 1.47 -4.52
N ASN A 42 4.16 2.53 -4.45
CA ASN A 42 4.83 2.91 -3.20
C ASN A 42 3.77 3.40 -2.21
N PHE A 43 4.02 3.22 -0.93
CA PHE A 43 3.04 3.52 0.10
C PHE A 43 3.67 3.85 1.45
N VAL A 44 2.86 4.43 2.32
CA VAL A 44 3.13 4.51 3.76
C VAL A 44 1.89 4.07 4.53
N TYR A 45 2.10 3.39 5.65
CA TYR A 45 1.05 3.04 6.60
C TYR A 45 1.13 3.98 7.81
N GLU A 46 0.01 4.57 8.19
CA GLU A 46 -0.14 5.46 9.33
C GLU A 46 -1.48 5.17 10.04
N ASP A 47 -1.43 4.63 11.24
CA ASP A 47 -2.59 4.51 12.15
C ASP A 47 -3.89 3.96 11.50
N GLY A 48 -3.80 2.84 10.80
CA GLY A 48 -4.96 2.19 10.16
C GLY A 48 -5.27 2.71 8.75
N VAL A 49 -4.46 3.61 8.21
CA VAL A 49 -4.61 4.16 6.86
C VAL A 49 -3.35 3.88 6.05
N ILE A 50 -3.52 3.48 4.80
CA ILE A 50 -2.43 3.41 3.83
C ILE A 50 -2.56 4.58 2.85
N TYR A 51 -1.49 5.36 2.71
CA TYR A 51 -1.42 6.44 1.74
C TYR A 51 -0.57 6.06 0.54
N PHE A 52 -1.05 6.44 -0.63
CA PHE A 52 -0.36 6.32 -1.91
C PHE A 52 -0.34 7.68 -2.60
N HIS A 53 0.55 7.85 -3.58
CA HIS A 53 0.49 9.01 -4.45
C HIS A 53 0.56 8.58 -5.92
N CYS A 54 -0.02 9.38 -6.80
CA CYS A 54 0.08 9.20 -8.24
C CYS A 54 -0.09 10.53 -8.98
N ALA A 55 0.27 10.56 -10.26
CA ALA A 55 0.03 11.74 -11.09
C ALA A 55 -1.46 12.12 -11.07
N LYS A 56 -1.74 13.43 -11.07
CA LYS A 56 -3.10 13.99 -11.13
C LYS A 56 -3.67 13.82 -12.54
N ALA A 57 -3.97 12.58 -12.88
CA ALA A 57 -4.58 12.19 -14.16
C ALA A 57 -5.59 11.07 -13.93
N ILE A 58 -6.66 11.08 -14.70
CA ILE A 58 -7.66 10.01 -14.66
C ILE A 58 -7.18 8.88 -15.56
N GLY A 59 -6.61 7.86 -14.94
CA GLY A 59 -6.27 6.58 -15.57
C GLY A 59 -7.07 5.44 -14.92
N TYR A 60 -6.84 4.21 -15.34
CA TYR A 60 -7.59 3.02 -14.87
C TYR A 60 -7.74 2.96 -13.35
N LYS A 61 -6.65 3.10 -12.61
CA LYS A 61 -6.65 3.09 -11.14
C LYS A 61 -7.61 4.11 -10.54
N VAL A 62 -7.52 5.37 -10.97
CA VAL A 62 -8.34 6.46 -10.43
C VAL A 62 -9.80 6.27 -10.82
N SER A 63 -10.09 5.90 -12.07
CA SER A 63 -11.44 5.59 -12.54
C SER A 63 -12.08 4.45 -11.74
N ASN A 64 -11.32 3.38 -11.47
CA ASN A 64 -11.79 2.25 -10.69
C ASN A 64 -12.14 2.65 -9.26
N ILE A 65 -11.28 3.45 -8.62
CA ILE A 65 -11.49 3.93 -7.24
C ILE A 65 -12.75 4.82 -7.15
N ILE A 66 -12.97 5.69 -8.14
CA ILE A 66 -14.18 6.52 -8.20
C ILE A 66 -15.43 5.66 -8.37
N TYR A 67 -15.35 4.61 -9.20
CA TYR A 67 -16.47 3.70 -9.45
C TYR A 67 -16.75 2.77 -8.26
N ASN A 68 -15.71 2.17 -7.67
CA ASN A 68 -15.82 1.24 -6.57
C ASN A 68 -14.63 1.43 -5.61
N SER A 69 -14.92 1.91 -4.42
CA SER A 69 -13.91 2.20 -3.40
C SER A 69 -13.28 0.95 -2.77
N ASN A 70 -13.90 -0.23 -2.90
CA ASN A 70 -13.34 -1.45 -2.33
C ASN A 70 -12.04 -1.83 -3.03
N ALA A 71 -11.01 -2.10 -2.25
CA ALA A 71 -9.71 -2.47 -2.77
C ALA A 71 -9.01 -3.50 -1.87
N CYS A 72 -8.03 -4.16 -2.47
CA CYS A 72 -7.11 -5.05 -1.78
C CYS A 72 -5.69 -4.58 -2.05
N PHE A 73 -4.88 -4.47 -1.00
CA PHE A 73 -3.46 -4.15 -1.12
C PHE A 73 -2.62 -5.32 -0.63
N THR A 74 -1.73 -5.81 -1.48
CA THR A 74 -0.89 -6.98 -1.20
C THR A 74 0.57 -6.58 -1.17
N VAL A 75 1.25 -6.99 -0.08
CA VAL A 75 2.69 -6.81 0.10
C VAL A 75 3.34 -8.17 0.28
N VAL A 76 4.50 -8.38 -0.35
CA VAL A 76 5.30 -9.60 -0.18
C VAL A 76 6.74 -9.21 0.13
N ASN A 77 7.31 -9.85 1.14
CA ASN A 77 8.66 -9.58 1.62
C ASN A 77 9.43 -10.86 1.95
N ASP A 78 10.72 -10.71 2.25
CA ASP A 78 11.60 -11.74 2.77
C ASP A 78 11.61 -13.03 1.92
N ILE A 79 11.52 -12.85 0.60
CA ILE A 79 11.50 -13.98 -0.33
C ILE A 79 12.88 -14.64 -0.38
N CYS A 80 12.92 -15.94 -0.02
CA CYS A 80 14.11 -16.76 -0.14
C CYS A 80 13.75 -18.15 -0.70
N LEU A 81 14.20 -18.41 -1.91
CA LEU A 81 14.03 -19.73 -2.53
C LEU A 81 14.92 -20.76 -1.84
N GLN A 82 14.38 -21.94 -1.63
CA GLN A 82 15.06 -23.12 -1.06
C GLN A 82 14.92 -24.28 -2.03
N PRO A 83 15.62 -24.26 -3.17
CA PRO A 83 15.42 -25.21 -4.26
C PRO A 83 15.75 -26.66 -3.86
N GLU A 84 16.67 -26.87 -2.93
CA GLU A 84 17.09 -28.19 -2.45
C GLU A 84 15.96 -28.97 -1.77
N ILE A 85 15.00 -28.24 -1.20
CA ILE A 85 13.84 -28.83 -0.50
C ILE A 85 12.52 -28.41 -1.16
N PHE A 86 12.55 -27.92 -2.38
CA PHE A 86 11.39 -27.48 -3.17
C PHE A 86 10.49 -26.52 -2.40
N SER A 87 11.09 -25.53 -1.74
CA SER A 87 10.39 -24.64 -0.84
C SER A 87 10.78 -23.16 -1.05
N ILE A 88 10.05 -22.28 -0.36
CA ILE A 88 10.26 -20.85 -0.34
C ILE A 88 9.95 -20.31 1.07
N LYS A 89 10.83 -19.46 1.59
CA LYS A 89 10.52 -18.59 2.74
C LYS A 89 9.96 -17.29 2.21
N TYR A 90 9.02 -16.71 2.94
CA TYR A 90 8.40 -15.44 2.60
C TYR A 90 7.61 -14.89 3.77
N SER A 91 7.36 -13.60 3.75
CA SER A 91 6.32 -12.94 4.53
C SER A 91 5.40 -12.15 3.61
N SER A 92 4.12 -12.10 3.91
CA SER A 92 3.14 -11.36 3.10
C SER A 92 2.02 -10.82 3.97
N ALA A 93 1.49 -9.68 3.54
CA ALA A 93 0.29 -9.07 4.11
C ALA A 93 -0.73 -8.81 3.01
N ILE A 94 -2.00 -9.10 3.29
CA ILE A 94 -3.14 -8.78 2.44
C ILE A 94 -4.06 -7.91 3.25
N ILE A 95 -4.30 -6.70 2.75
CA ILE A 95 -5.04 -5.64 3.41
C ILE A 95 -6.30 -5.34 2.59
N PHE A 96 -7.45 -5.35 3.21
CA PHE A 96 -8.71 -4.93 2.62
C PHE A 96 -9.12 -3.57 3.18
N GLY A 97 -9.73 -2.75 2.34
CA GLY A 97 -10.18 -1.44 2.76
C GLY A 97 -10.91 -0.69 1.66
N LYS A 98 -11.22 0.57 1.96
CA LYS A 98 -11.86 1.49 1.02
C LYS A 98 -10.88 2.58 0.65
N VAL A 99 -10.69 2.77 -0.66
CA VAL A 99 -9.79 3.80 -1.19
C VAL A 99 -10.58 5.02 -1.64
N SER A 100 -10.08 6.18 -1.32
CA SER A 100 -10.61 7.48 -1.79
C SER A 100 -9.48 8.44 -2.12
N ILE A 101 -9.80 9.49 -2.87
CA ILE A 101 -8.87 10.60 -3.12
C ILE A 101 -8.90 11.52 -1.90
N VAL A 102 -7.74 11.91 -1.41
CA VAL A 102 -7.62 12.90 -0.34
C VAL A 102 -7.86 14.30 -0.90
N GLU A 103 -8.93 14.96 -0.45
CA GLU A 103 -9.30 16.30 -0.87
C GLU A 103 -8.76 17.38 0.09
N ASP A 104 -8.60 17.05 1.38
CA ASP A 104 -8.04 17.97 2.36
C ASP A 104 -6.56 18.22 2.11
N GLU A 105 -6.20 19.47 1.88
CA GLU A 105 -4.82 19.87 1.55
C GLU A 105 -3.84 19.65 2.72
N ALA A 106 -4.30 19.74 3.97
CA ALA A 106 -3.45 19.47 5.13
C ALA A 106 -3.16 17.98 5.27
N GLU A 107 -4.18 17.12 5.13
CA GLU A 107 -4.01 15.65 5.10
C GLU A 107 -3.13 15.22 3.94
N LYS A 108 -3.35 15.79 2.75
CA LYS A 108 -2.55 15.53 1.56
C LYS A 108 -1.07 15.83 1.78
N LYS A 109 -0.76 17.01 2.34
CA LYS A 109 0.61 17.40 2.66
C LYS A 109 1.23 16.44 3.66
N LYS A 110 0.53 16.12 4.76
CA LYS A 110 1.00 15.20 5.80
C LYS A 110 1.31 13.81 5.22
N ALA A 111 0.46 13.28 4.35
CA ALA A 111 0.66 11.99 3.70
C ALA A 111 1.90 11.98 2.79
N LEU A 112 2.10 13.04 1.99
CA LEU A 112 3.30 13.18 1.14
C LEU A 112 4.58 13.29 1.97
N GLU A 113 4.55 14.03 3.09
CA GLU A 113 5.67 14.10 4.03
C GLU A 113 6.00 12.74 4.64
N ALA A 114 4.98 11.95 5.02
CA ALA A 114 5.16 10.59 5.54
C ALA A 114 5.80 9.67 4.48
N ILE A 115 5.37 9.76 3.22
CA ILE A 115 5.96 9.02 2.10
C ILE A 115 7.45 9.40 1.91
N VAL A 116 7.79 10.69 1.96
CA VAL A 116 9.18 11.14 1.86
C VAL A 116 10.01 10.61 3.02
N LYS A 117 9.52 10.70 4.26
CA LYS A 117 10.22 10.20 5.45
C LYS A 117 10.50 8.70 5.37
N LYS A 118 9.57 7.92 4.83
CA LYS A 118 9.74 6.48 4.67
C LYS A 118 10.70 6.12 3.52
N LEU A 119 10.52 6.72 2.34
CA LEU A 119 11.21 6.30 1.11
C LEU A 119 12.50 7.06 0.82
N SER A 120 12.70 8.22 1.46
CA SER A 120 13.86 9.09 1.24
C SER A 120 14.32 9.74 2.55
N PRO A 121 14.60 8.96 3.62
CA PRO A 121 14.89 9.50 4.95
C PRO A 121 16.15 10.37 4.98
N GLU A 122 17.09 10.18 4.06
CA GLU A 122 18.33 10.97 3.95
C GLU A 122 18.14 12.29 3.19
N ASN A 123 16.98 12.51 2.56
CA ASN A 123 16.69 13.67 1.71
C ASN A 123 15.45 14.45 2.16
N ILE A 124 15.13 14.47 3.45
CA ILE A 124 13.87 15.03 3.98
C ILE A 124 13.71 16.51 3.58
N GLU A 125 14.74 17.35 3.79
CA GLU A 125 14.66 18.78 3.48
C GLU A 125 14.35 19.04 1.99
N ALA A 126 15.06 18.36 1.10
CA ALA A 126 14.83 18.45 -0.35
C ALA A 126 13.43 17.92 -0.72
N GLY A 127 12.98 16.82 -0.06
CA GLY A 127 11.67 16.25 -0.24
C GLY A 127 10.54 17.21 0.15
N MET A 128 10.67 17.93 1.27
CA MET A 128 9.68 18.93 1.69
C MET A 128 9.56 20.07 0.67
N LYS A 129 10.68 20.57 0.16
CA LYS A 129 10.68 21.57 -0.92
C LYS A 129 10.04 21.05 -2.20
N TYR A 130 10.31 19.78 -2.54
CA TYR A 130 9.70 19.14 -3.70
C TYR A 130 8.17 19.01 -3.56
N ILE A 131 7.67 18.65 -2.38
CA ILE A 131 6.23 18.59 -2.08
C ILE A 131 5.59 19.95 -2.29
N ASP A 132 6.12 21.00 -1.71
CA ASP A 132 5.55 22.37 -1.80
C ASP A 132 5.43 22.84 -3.26
N ASN A 133 6.38 22.44 -4.12
CA ASN A 133 6.39 22.82 -5.55
C ASN A 133 5.51 21.91 -6.45
N ASN A 134 5.20 20.70 -6.01
CA ASN A 134 4.59 19.68 -6.90
C ASN A 134 3.29 19.06 -6.35
N LYS A 135 2.88 19.32 -5.12
CA LYS A 135 1.67 18.72 -4.52
C LYS A 135 0.39 18.94 -5.33
N SER A 136 0.29 20.05 -6.08
CA SER A 136 -0.86 20.32 -6.96
C SER A 136 -0.94 19.40 -8.18
N LYS A 137 0.18 18.75 -8.56
CA LYS A 137 0.30 17.88 -9.74
C LYS A 137 0.04 16.40 -9.43
N VAL A 138 -0.24 16.05 -8.17
CA VAL A 138 -0.46 14.66 -7.74
C VAL A 138 -1.79 14.50 -7.05
N TYR A 139 -2.36 13.30 -7.14
CA TYR A 139 -3.36 12.80 -6.21
C TYR A 139 -2.64 12.07 -5.07
N VAL A 140 -3.15 12.24 -3.87
CA VAL A 140 -2.94 11.33 -2.75
C VAL A 140 -4.19 10.48 -2.63
N LEU A 141 -3.99 9.17 -2.55
CA LEU A 141 -5.05 8.22 -2.30
C LEU A 141 -4.90 7.73 -0.88
N LYS A 142 -6.00 7.59 -0.15
CA LYS A 142 -6.02 6.94 1.16
C LYS A 142 -6.85 5.67 1.12
N MET A 143 -6.34 4.62 1.74
CA MET A 143 -7.06 3.37 1.97
C MET A 143 -7.33 3.23 3.46
N GLU A 144 -8.59 3.37 3.85
CA GLU A 144 -9.04 3.09 5.21
C GLU A 144 -9.10 1.57 5.38
N VAL A 145 -8.25 1.04 6.26
CA VAL A 145 -8.10 -0.40 6.46
C VAL A 145 -9.30 -0.96 7.22
N THR A 146 -9.91 -2.02 6.68
CA THR A 146 -11.03 -2.73 7.31
C THR A 146 -10.63 -4.10 7.85
N GLU A 147 -9.68 -4.77 7.18
CA GLU A 147 -9.16 -6.08 7.59
C GLU A 147 -7.72 -6.23 7.13
N MET A 148 -6.88 -6.82 7.98
CA MET A 148 -5.51 -7.22 7.62
C MET A 148 -5.30 -8.69 7.91
N THR A 149 -4.65 -9.39 7.00
CA THR A 149 -4.19 -10.76 7.20
C THR A 149 -2.74 -10.89 6.81
N GLY A 150 -1.97 -11.61 7.61
CA GLY A 150 -0.56 -11.88 7.35
C GLY A 150 -0.26 -13.37 7.26
N LYS A 151 0.69 -13.72 6.39
CA LYS A 151 1.13 -15.08 6.19
C LYS A 151 2.62 -15.14 5.97
N GLY A 152 3.30 -16.05 6.67
CA GLY A 152 4.74 -16.25 6.53
C GLY A 152 5.17 -17.70 6.62
N LYS A 153 6.34 -17.98 6.05
CA LYS A 153 7.14 -19.18 6.26
C LYS A 153 8.56 -18.75 6.56
N LYS A 154 8.96 -18.91 7.82
CA LYS A 154 10.31 -18.59 8.33
C LYS A 154 11.29 -19.72 8.05
#